data_94d54a1760bbfc117d2b4c34e7ae3473
#
_entry.id   94d54a1760bbfc117d2b4c34e7ae3473
#
_cell.length_a   1.000
_cell.length_b   1.000
_cell.length_c   1.000
_cell.angle_alpha   90.00
_cell.angle_beta   90.00
_cell.angle_gamma   90.00
#
_symmetry.space_group_name_H-M   'P 1'
#
loop_
_entity.id
_entity.type
_entity.pdbx_description
1 polymer ?
#
loop_
_entity_poly.entity_id
_entity_poly.type
_entity_poly.pdbx_seq_one_letter_code
_entity_poly.pdbx_strand_id
1 'polypeptide(L)'
;MSKNSLQLELSRPLIVERVSRKGSHEHVVAEPAELVGLAKRFAIPALHSLDARFLSMPWRGGGLKVTGTIVVDVEQISVVSLEQFRRTETFQVLRYFLPPKLLHDAVEDDADPIENGEIDLGEIAAETLGLELDAYPRKADEAFVEPDESAPKE
;
A
#
# COMPACT_ATOMS: atom_id res chain seq x y z
N MET A 1 10.79 11.50 -17.98
CA MET A 1 10.53 10.93 -17.18
C MET A 1 10.07 11.51 -15.98
N SER A 2 8.97 11.88 -15.84
CA SER A 2 8.43 12.55 -14.75
C SER A 2 8.47 11.75 -13.50
N LYS A 3 8.34 10.44 -13.65
CA LYS A 3 8.36 9.68 -12.49
C LYS A 3 9.62 9.79 -11.77
N ASN A 4 10.68 9.85 -12.45
CA ASN A 4 11.94 9.95 -11.81
C ASN A 4 12.08 11.21 -11.02
N SER A 5 11.50 12.27 -11.51
CA SER A 5 11.64 13.51 -10.78
C SER A 5 10.80 13.52 -9.53
N LEU A 6 9.84 12.61 -9.40
CA LEU A 6 9.06 12.55 -8.19
C LEU A 6 9.79 11.83 -7.09
N GLN A 7 10.82 11.08 -7.43
CA GLN A 7 11.63 10.41 -6.43
C GLN A 7 10.80 9.63 -5.42
N LEU A 8 10.03 8.70 -5.92
CA LEU A 8 9.22 7.87 -5.06
C LEU A 8 10.11 7.05 -4.14
N GLU A 9 9.69 6.89 -2.91
CA GLU A 9 10.44 6.12 -1.93
C GLU A 9 10.53 4.66 -2.34
N LEU A 10 9.51 4.15 -2.98
CA LEU A 10 9.49 2.76 -3.43
C LEU A 10 8.85 2.75 -4.80
N SER A 11 9.58 2.30 -5.79
CA SER A 11 9.08 2.32 -7.17
C SER A 11 9.35 0.99 -7.85
N ARG A 12 8.30 0.40 -8.43
CA ARG A 12 8.39 -0.84 -9.20
C ARG A 12 7.40 -0.75 -10.35
N PRO A 13 7.80 -0.09 -11.44
CA PRO A 13 6.88 0.12 -12.57
C PRO A 13 6.51 -1.20 -13.24
N LEU A 14 5.27 -1.31 -13.65
CA LEU A 14 4.76 -2.44 -14.40
C LEU A 14 4.15 -1.90 -15.68
N ILE A 15 4.65 -2.38 -16.81
CA ILE A 15 4.14 -1.95 -18.10
C ILE A 15 2.85 -2.71 -18.38
N VAL A 16 1.77 -1.99 -18.52
CA VAL A 16 0.44 -2.59 -18.62
C VAL A 16 0.33 -3.52 -19.82
N GLU A 17 0.92 -3.14 -20.93
CA GLU A 17 0.83 -3.98 -22.13
C GLU A 17 1.51 -5.32 -22.00
N ARG A 18 2.38 -5.47 -21.02
CA ARG A 18 3.08 -6.73 -20.84
C ARG A 18 2.34 -7.72 -19.97
N VAL A 19 1.23 -7.30 -19.39
CA VAL A 19 0.44 -8.20 -18.54
C VAL A 19 -0.34 -9.14 -19.44
N SER A 20 -0.15 -10.45 -19.24
CA SER A 20 -0.80 -11.42 -20.09
C SER A 20 -2.26 -11.61 -19.70
N ARG A 21 -3.01 -12.27 -20.54
CA ARG A 21 -4.38 -12.54 -20.24
C ARG A 21 -4.57 -13.35 -18.99
N LYS A 22 -3.58 -14.15 -18.64
CA LYS A 22 -3.65 -14.97 -17.45
C LYS A 22 -3.22 -14.23 -16.21
N GLY A 23 -2.75 -13.02 -16.39
CA GLY A 23 -2.31 -12.23 -15.28
C GLY A 23 -0.80 -12.25 -15.11
N SER A 24 -0.32 -11.34 -14.28
CA SER A 24 1.10 -11.22 -14.01
C SER A 24 1.30 -11.19 -12.51
N HIS A 25 2.16 -12.08 -12.01
CA HIS A 25 2.49 -12.12 -10.59
C HIS A 25 3.77 -11.32 -10.38
N GLU A 26 3.74 -10.42 -9.40
CA GLU A 26 4.90 -9.61 -9.11
C GLU A 26 5.18 -9.65 -7.61
N HIS A 27 6.45 -9.73 -7.27
CA HIS A 27 6.87 -9.76 -5.89
C HIS A 27 7.75 -8.54 -5.63
N VAL A 28 7.32 -7.68 -4.73
CA VAL A 28 8.00 -6.44 -4.43
C VAL A 28 8.57 -6.53 -3.03
N VAL A 29 9.88 -6.39 -2.91
CA VAL A 29 10.54 -6.40 -1.61
C VAL A 29 11.34 -5.12 -1.51
N ALA A 30 11.07 -4.32 -0.48
CA ALA A 30 11.74 -3.05 -0.33
C ALA A 30 13.17 -3.26 0.13
N GLU A 31 14.07 -2.44 -0.40
CA GLU A 31 15.47 -2.48 -0.02
C GLU A 31 15.71 -1.55 1.15
N PRO A 32 16.84 -1.70 1.85
CA PRO A 32 17.07 -0.90 3.06
C PRO A 32 16.90 0.60 2.87
N ALA A 33 17.40 1.15 1.78
CA ALA A 33 17.24 2.58 1.55
C ALA A 33 15.80 2.98 1.33
N GLU A 34 15.03 2.08 0.70
CA GLU A 34 13.62 2.33 0.46
C GLU A 34 12.85 2.29 1.76
N LEU A 35 13.23 1.37 2.65
CA LEU A 35 12.57 1.28 3.95
C LEU A 35 12.79 2.55 4.77
N VAL A 36 14.00 3.10 4.71
CA VAL A 36 14.29 4.34 5.40
C VAL A 36 13.42 5.47 4.86
N GLY A 37 13.30 5.56 3.55
CA GLY A 37 12.49 6.60 2.94
C GLY A 37 11.02 6.50 3.31
N LEU A 38 10.50 5.27 3.34
CA LEU A 38 9.10 5.06 3.71
C LEU A 38 8.85 5.40 5.17
N ALA A 39 9.78 5.03 6.05
CA ALA A 39 9.64 5.36 7.47
C ALA A 39 9.58 6.87 7.66
N LYS A 40 10.37 7.60 6.89
CA LYS A 40 10.34 9.05 6.96
C LYS A 40 9.03 9.59 6.44
N ARG A 41 8.57 9.08 5.32
CA ARG A 41 7.32 9.53 4.72
C ARG A 41 6.14 9.38 5.68
N PHE A 42 6.12 8.32 6.45
CA PHE A 42 5.01 8.06 7.36
C PHE A 42 5.29 8.44 8.80
N ALA A 43 6.46 9.03 9.04
CA ALA A 43 6.83 9.53 10.36
C ALA A 43 6.73 8.45 11.42
N ILE A 44 7.24 7.27 11.10
CA ILE A 44 7.29 6.17 12.07
C ILE A 44 8.75 5.91 12.44
N PRO A 45 9.01 5.35 13.61
CA PRO A 45 10.38 5.10 14.03
C PRO A 45 11.18 4.23 13.09
N ALA A 46 10.57 3.17 12.55
CA ALA A 46 11.27 2.30 11.63
C ALA A 46 10.32 1.41 10.86
N LEU A 47 10.72 1.08 9.65
CA LEU A 47 10.06 0.06 8.85
C LEU A 47 11.15 -0.96 8.56
N HIS A 48 11.02 -2.14 9.10
CA HIS A 48 12.07 -3.16 9.00
C HIS A 48 11.97 -4.01 7.77
N SER A 49 10.78 -4.22 7.25
CA SER A 49 10.61 -4.95 6.02
C SER A 49 9.28 -4.62 5.37
N LEU A 50 9.24 -4.76 4.07
CA LEU A 50 8.00 -4.66 3.32
C LEU A 50 8.09 -5.69 2.21
N ASP A 51 7.15 -6.62 2.20
CA ASP A 51 7.09 -7.69 1.24
C ASP A 51 5.68 -7.70 0.66
N ALA A 52 5.56 -7.44 -0.62
CA ALA A 52 4.26 -7.35 -1.25
C ALA A 52 4.18 -8.30 -2.44
N ARG A 53 3.07 -9.00 -2.57
CA ARG A 53 2.84 -9.90 -3.68
C ARG A 53 1.58 -9.45 -4.37
N PHE A 54 1.69 -9.19 -5.67
CA PHE A 54 0.60 -8.66 -6.46
C PHE A 54 0.22 -9.60 -7.59
N LEU A 55 -1.05 -9.59 -7.93
CA LEU A 55 -1.53 -10.23 -9.14
C LEU A 55 -2.26 -9.16 -9.93
N SER A 56 -1.78 -8.91 -11.15
CA SER A 56 -2.39 -7.93 -12.04
C SER A 56 -3.09 -8.67 -13.16
N MET A 57 -4.37 -8.39 -13.34
CA MET A 57 -5.20 -9.05 -14.36
C MET A 57 -5.75 -8.00 -15.31
N PRO A 58 -5.84 -8.33 -16.61
CA PRO A 58 -6.49 -7.42 -17.54
C PRO A 58 -7.93 -7.15 -17.12
N TRP A 59 -8.38 -5.93 -17.33
CA TRP A 59 -9.71 -5.51 -16.91
C TRP A 59 -10.22 -4.43 -17.85
N ARG A 60 -11.40 -4.67 -18.40
CA ARG A 60 -12.08 -3.67 -19.25
C ARG A 60 -11.24 -3.03 -20.32
N GLY A 61 -10.91 -3.73 -21.33
CA GLY A 61 -10.33 -3.13 -22.54
C GLY A 61 -9.12 -2.22 -22.35
N GLY A 62 -8.13 -2.70 -21.70
CA GLY A 62 -6.90 -1.92 -21.55
C GLY A 62 -6.57 -1.54 -20.14
N GLY A 63 -7.44 -1.87 -19.20
CA GLY A 63 -7.17 -1.60 -17.80
C GLY A 63 -6.61 -2.80 -17.08
N LEU A 64 -6.42 -2.64 -15.79
CA LEU A 64 -5.92 -3.70 -14.92
C LEU A 64 -6.69 -3.73 -13.60
N LYS A 65 -6.87 -4.92 -13.09
CA LYS A 65 -7.33 -5.11 -11.73
C LYS A 65 -6.13 -5.66 -10.98
N VAL A 66 -5.72 -4.99 -9.91
CA VAL A 66 -4.55 -5.39 -9.13
C VAL A 66 -5.01 -5.82 -7.75
N THR A 67 -4.67 -7.05 -7.39
CA THR A 67 -4.92 -7.53 -6.04
C THR A 67 -3.59 -7.89 -5.43
N GLY A 68 -3.52 -7.90 -4.11
CA GLY A 68 -2.26 -8.25 -3.49
C GLY A 68 -2.32 -8.29 -1.99
N THR A 69 -1.22 -8.71 -1.41
CA THR A 69 -1.05 -8.79 0.03
C THR A 69 0.28 -8.17 0.37
N ILE A 70 0.27 -7.27 1.34
CA ILE A 70 1.48 -6.59 1.80
C ILE A 70 1.72 -6.95 3.24
N VAL A 71 2.92 -7.42 3.55
CA VAL A 71 3.30 -7.76 4.91
C VAL A 71 4.44 -6.82 5.31
N VAL A 72 4.29 -6.13 6.42
CA VAL A 72 5.30 -5.20 6.90
C VAL A 72 5.67 -5.52 8.33
N ASP A 73 6.92 -5.22 8.67
CA ASP A 73 7.42 -5.31 10.01
C ASP A 73 7.74 -3.88 10.41
N VAL A 74 6.97 -3.33 11.33
CA VAL A 74 6.98 -1.89 11.57
C VAL A 74 7.14 -1.59 13.05
N GLU A 75 7.82 -0.48 13.33
CA GLU A 75 7.90 0.04 14.69
C GLU A 75 7.07 1.28 14.78
N GLN A 76 6.30 1.39 15.83
CA GLN A 76 5.45 2.56 16.06
C GLN A 76 5.58 2.96 17.53
N ILE A 77 5.04 4.12 17.87
CA ILE A 77 5.05 4.60 19.25
C ILE A 77 3.63 4.51 19.76
N SER A 78 3.45 3.78 20.86
CA SER A 78 2.13 3.61 21.45
C SER A 78 1.58 4.94 21.95
N VAL A 79 0.33 5.24 21.63
CA VAL A 79 -0.31 6.44 22.17
C VAL A 79 -0.69 6.25 23.63
N VAL A 80 -0.65 5.02 24.12
CA VAL A 80 -0.99 4.72 25.52
C VAL A 80 0.23 4.87 26.40
N SER A 81 1.33 4.20 26.06
CA SER A 81 2.51 4.18 26.90
C SER A 81 3.63 5.10 26.44
N LEU A 82 3.54 5.59 25.21
CA LEU A 82 4.57 6.41 24.58
C LEU A 82 5.86 5.63 24.34
N GLU A 83 5.78 4.31 24.36
CA GLU A 83 6.93 3.46 24.11
C GLU A 83 6.91 2.94 22.69
N GLN A 84 8.09 2.70 22.14
CA GLN A 84 8.19 2.10 20.84
C GLN A 84 7.84 0.62 20.94
N PHE A 85 7.20 0.10 19.94
CA PHE A 85 6.93 -1.31 19.86
C PHE A 85 6.97 -1.74 18.42
N ARG A 86 7.18 -3.01 18.19
CA ARG A 86 7.36 -3.57 16.87
C ARG A 86 6.33 -4.65 16.63
N ARG A 87 5.77 -4.67 15.42
CA ARG A 87 4.82 -5.71 15.08
C ARG A 87 4.73 -5.92 13.59
N THR A 88 4.16 -7.06 13.21
CA THR A 88 3.93 -7.40 11.83
C THR A 88 2.48 -7.11 11.49
N GLU A 89 2.26 -6.42 10.36
CA GLU A 89 0.93 -6.11 9.88
C GLU A 89 0.77 -6.66 8.48
N THR A 90 -0.45 -7.07 8.15
CA THR A 90 -0.76 -7.57 6.82
C THR A 90 -1.93 -6.78 6.26
N PHE A 91 -1.76 -6.27 5.04
CA PHE A 91 -2.80 -5.48 4.39
C PHE A 91 -3.16 -6.08 3.04
N GLN A 92 -4.42 -5.94 2.65
CA GLN A 92 -4.89 -6.43 1.36
C GLN A 92 -5.04 -5.26 0.40
N VAL A 93 -4.76 -5.53 -0.87
CA VAL A 93 -4.85 -4.51 -1.92
C VAL A 93 -5.89 -4.92 -2.93
N LEU A 94 -6.72 -3.96 -3.33
CA LEU A 94 -7.60 -4.12 -4.48
C LEU A 94 -7.67 -2.77 -5.16
N ARG A 95 -7.13 -2.68 -6.36
CA ARG A 95 -7.11 -1.44 -7.11
C ARG A 95 -7.47 -1.69 -8.55
N TYR A 96 -8.12 -0.72 -9.16
CA TYR A 96 -8.50 -0.78 -10.57
C TYR A 96 -7.86 0.36 -11.30
N PHE A 97 -7.41 0.11 -12.52
CA PHE A 97 -6.76 1.11 -13.34
C PHE A 97 -7.33 1.09 -14.75
N LEU A 98 -7.52 2.26 -15.34
CA LEU A 98 -8.02 2.37 -16.70
C LEU A 98 -7.20 3.37 -17.49
N PRO A 99 -7.13 3.20 -18.82
CA PRO A 99 -6.53 4.24 -19.65
C PRO A 99 -7.31 5.55 -19.44
N PRO A 100 -6.65 6.69 -19.50
CA PRO A 100 -7.33 7.95 -19.20
C PRO A 100 -8.58 8.18 -20.05
N LYS A 101 -8.58 7.73 -21.27
CA LYS A 101 -9.72 7.96 -22.15
C LYS A 101 -10.97 7.22 -21.69
N LEU A 102 -10.84 6.24 -20.84
CA LEU A 102 -12.00 5.48 -20.36
C LEU A 102 -12.44 5.87 -18.97
N LEU A 103 -11.69 6.75 -18.31
CA LEU A 103 -11.98 7.04 -16.90
C LEU A 103 -13.33 7.71 -16.68
N HIS A 104 -13.70 8.61 -17.55
CA HIS A 104 -14.95 9.32 -17.33
C HIS A 104 -16.17 8.43 -17.50
N ASP A 105 -15.98 7.25 -18.11
CA ASP A 105 -17.07 6.32 -18.26
C ASP A 105 -17.13 5.33 -17.12
N ALA A 106 -16.19 5.40 -16.21
CA ALA A 106 -16.11 4.45 -15.11
C ALA A 106 -16.14 5.14 -13.78
N VAL A 107 -16.92 6.19 -13.69
CA VAL A 107 -16.98 6.98 -12.49
C VAL A 107 -17.32 6.16 -11.25
N GLU A 108 -18.21 5.23 -11.38
CA GLU A 108 -18.62 4.48 -10.20
C GLU A 108 -17.67 3.34 -9.87
N ASP A 109 -16.68 3.09 -10.68
CA ASP A 109 -15.75 2.00 -10.43
C ASP A 109 -14.53 2.40 -9.66
N ASP A 110 -14.42 3.68 -9.35
CA ASP A 110 -13.29 4.15 -8.54
C ASP A 110 -11.96 3.74 -9.13
N ALA A 111 -11.81 3.85 -10.42
CA ALA A 111 -10.57 3.45 -11.08
C ALA A 111 -9.59 4.61 -11.17
N ASP A 112 -8.31 4.30 -11.13
CA ASP A 112 -7.25 5.28 -11.26
C ASP A 112 -6.70 5.28 -12.67
N PRO A 113 -6.08 6.37 -13.10
CA PRO A 113 -5.54 6.43 -14.46
C PRO A 113 -4.25 5.65 -14.61
N ILE A 114 -4.10 5.03 -15.77
CA ILE A 114 -2.83 4.47 -16.16
C ILE A 114 -2.04 5.61 -16.79
N GLU A 115 -0.86 5.90 -16.29
CA GLU A 115 -0.07 7.00 -16.79
C GLU A 115 1.14 6.49 -17.55
N ASN A 116 1.30 6.96 -18.76
CA ASN A 116 2.43 6.57 -19.61
C ASN A 116 2.49 5.07 -19.81
N GLY A 117 1.34 4.40 -19.85
CA GLY A 117 1.28 2.98 -20.12
C GLY A 117 1.76 2.09 -18.99
N GLU A 118 1.90 2.64 -17.80
CA GLU A 118 2.39 1.83 -16.69
C GLU A 118 1.71 2.18 -15.38
N ILE A 119 1.82 1.29 -14.42
CA ILE A 119 1.42 1.56 -13.04
C ILE A 119 2.64 1.24 -12.19
N ASP A 120 2.68 1.80 -11.00
CA ASP A 120 3.82 1.59 -10.11
C ASP A 120 3.38 0.76 -8.91
N LEU A 121 3.80 -0.51 -8.89
CA LEU A 121 3.41 -1.40 -7.81
C LEU A 121 4.03 -0.99 -6.48
N GLY A 122 5.22 -0.40 -6.52
CA GLY A 122 5.85 0.09 -5.30
C GLY A 122 5.05 1.23 -4.70
N GLU A 123 4.56 2.14 -5.54
CA GLU A 123 3.77 3.25 -5.03
C GLU A 123 2.42 2.76 -4.52
N ILE A 124 1.84 1.74 -5.15
CA ILE A 124 0.61 1.14 -4.64
C ILE A 124 0.83 0.62 -3.23
N ALA A 125 1.97 -0.07 -3.01
CA ALA A 125 2.28 -0.58 -1.68
C ALA A 125 2.47 0.56 -0.69
N ALA A 126 3.16 1.62 -1.09
CA ALA A 126 3.39 2.76 -0.21
C ALA A 126 2.08 3.45 0.16
N GLU A 127 1.21 3.65 -0.82
CA GLU A 127 -0.08 4.28 -0.57
C GLU A 127 -0.95 3.44 0.34
N THR A 128 -0.93 2.12 0.16
CA THR A 128 -1.68 1.23 1.01
C THR A 128 -1.18 1.32 2.45
N LEU A 129 0.14 1.33 2.61
CA LEU A 129 0.73 1.45 3.93
C LEU A 129 0.27 2.76 4.60
N GLY A 130 0.29 3.84 3.85
CA GLY A 130 -0.13 5.13 4.40
C GLY A 130 -1.58 5.18 4.82
N LEU A 131 -2.45 4.44 4.11
CA LEU A 131 -3.86 4.42 4.44
C LEU A 131 -4.17 3.45 5.58
N GLU A 132 -3.40 2.38 5.67
CA GLU A 132 -3.74 1.31 6.60
C GLU A 132 -2.99 1.33 7.91
N LEU A 133 -1.87 2.03 7.99
CA LEU A 133 -1.16 2.09 9.24
C LEU A 133 -2.03 2.78 10.29
N ASP A 134 -2.04 2.19 11.47
CA ASP A 134 -2.87 2.70 12.54
C ASP A 134 -2.43 4.10 12.94
N ALA A 135 -3.34 5.04 12.92
CA ALA A 135 -3.06 6.42 13.33
C ALA A 135 -2.89 6.53 14.85
N TYR A 136 -3.44 5.58 15.59
CA TYR A 136 -3.35 5.60 17.04
C TYR A 136 -2.80 4.26 17.51
N PRO A 137 -1.51 4.00 17.25
CA PRO A 137 -0.96 2.68 17.53
C PRO A 137 -0.83 2.40 19.03
N ARG A 138 -0.97 1.14 19.39
CA ARG A 138 -0.74 0.72 20.75
C ARG A 138 -0.28 -0.73 20.74
N LYS A 139 0.43 -1.10 21.78
CA LYS A 139 0.91 -2.46 21.87
C LYS A 139 -0.25 -3.42 22.04
N ALA A 140 -0.04 -4.66 21.66
CA ALA A 140 -1.11 -5.64 21.65
C ALA A 140 -1.74 -5.84 23.03
N ASP A 141 -0.95 -5.73 24.08
CA ASP A 141 -1.47 -5.95 25.42
C ASP A 141 -1.91 -4.68 26.12
N GLU A 142 -1.91 -3.54 25.47
CA GLU A 142 -2.33 -2.29 26.09
C GLU A 142 -3.80 -2.11 25.87
N ALA A 143 -4.48 -1.73 26.95
CA ALA A 143 -5.90 -1.51 26.84
C ALA A 143 -6.16 -0.07 26.54
N PHE A 144 -6.66 0.21 25.39
CA PHE A 144 -7.04 1.55 25.04
C PHE A 144 -8.52 1.61 25.31
N VAL A 145 -8.91 2.32 26.31
CA VAL A 145 -10.30 2.36 26.71
C VAL A 145 -11.06 3.29 25.82
N GLU A 146 -11.93 2.73 25.01
CA GLU A 146 -12.75 3.53 24.18
C GLU A 146 -13.87 4.00 25.02
N PRO A 147 -14.23 5.17 24.86
CA PRO A 147 -15.31 5.64 25.63
C PRO A 147 -16.50 4.92 25.16
N ASP A 148 -16.77 4.20 24.76
CA ASP A 148 -17.78 3.60 24.31
C ASP A 148 -18.02 2.58 24.24
N GLU A 149 -18.25 2.31 23.74
CA GLU A 149 -18.55 1.54 23.49
C GLU A 149 -18.36 0.44 23.59
N SER A 150 -17.95 0.21 23.30
CA SER A 150 -17.69 -0.95 23.18
C SER A 150 -17.68 -1.55 24.33
N ALA A 151 -17.78 -1.26 25.02
CA ALA A 151 -17.57 -1.90 25.97
C ALA A 151 -18.32 -2.31 26.73
N PRO A 152 -18.66 -2.89 27.01
CA PRO A 152 -19.05 -3.36 27.74
C PRO A 152 -18.81 -4.01 28.53
N LYS A 153 -18.71 -3.86 28.79
CA LYS A 153 -18.38 -4.37 29.28
C LYS A 153 -18.31 -4.99 29.97
N GLU A 154 -18.46 -5.03 30.15
CA GLU A 154 -18.32 -5.72 30.63
C GLU A 154 -18.48 -6.08 30.78
#